data_0fda95d929bbd545ef65004383174ab5
#
_entry.id   0fda95d929bbd545ef65004383174ab5
#
_cell.length_a   1.000
_cell.length_b   1.000
_cell.length_c   1.000
_cell.angle_alpha   90.00
_cell.angle_beta   90.00
_cell.angle_gamma   90.00
#
_symmetry.space_group_name_H-M   'P 1'
#
loop_
_entity.id
_entity.type
_entity.pdbx_description
1 polymer ?
#
loop_
_entity_poly.entity_id
_entity_poly.type
_entity_poly.pdbx_seq_one_letter_code
_entity_poly.pdbx_strand_id
1 'polypeptide(L)'
;MDEINLHFTGDFHAIASAHNLLAAMIDNSIFQGNPLGIDPRRITWRRVLDMNDRALRNILVGLGGLGHGIPRETGFDIVPSSEIMAILCLSRSYEELKQKISRILIGFTYDQKPVFAEDLQVAGGMTALLKQALLPNLVQTNEHVPAIIHGGPFANIAQGASSILGTAMSLRLADYVVTEAGFGFDLGAEKFFD
;
A
#
# COMPACT_ATOMS: atom_id res chain seq x y z
N MET A 1 -16.42 -7.88 16.96
CA MET A 1 -16.58 -6.40 16.87
C MET A 1 -15.34 -5.68 17.35
N ASP A 2 -14.78 -6.03 18.50
CA ASP A 2 -13.62 -5.37 19.08
C ASP A 2 -12.38 -5.53 18.20
N GLU A 3 -12.14 -6.70 17.62
CA GLU A 3 -11.05 -6.94 16.69
C GLU A 3 -11.16 -6.08 15.43
N ILE A 4 -12.35 -5.86 14.90
CA ILE A 4 -12.57 -4.99 13.74
C ILE A 4 -12.27 -3.54 14.11
N ASN A 5 -12.69 -3.09 15.29
CA ASN A 5 -12.47 -1.71 15.73
C ASN A 5 -11.01 -1.43 16.12
N LEU A 6 -10.32 -2.41 16.69
CA LEU A 6 -8.95 -2.25 17.19
C LEU A 6 -7.89 -2.61 16.15
N HIS A 7 -8.19 -3.53 15.28
CA HIS A 7 -7.23 -4.04 14.28
C HIS A 7 -7.76 -3.94 12.84
N PHE A 8 -9.00 -3.49 12.71
CA PHE A 8 -9.74 -3.46 11.47
C PHE A 8 -9.79 -4.88 10.86
N THR A 9 -9.32 -5.09 9.63
CA THR A 9 -9.28 -6.41 8.99
C THR A 9 -7.88 -7.00 8.94
N GLY A 10 -6.88 -6.31 9.49
CA GLY A 10 -5.48 -6.65 9.35
C GLY A 10 -4.83 -6.17 8.05
N ASP A 11 -5.60 -5.62 7.13
CA ASP A 11 -5.11 -5.14 5.83
C ASP A 11 -4.08 -4.03 6.00
N PHE A 12 -4.30 -3.09 6.89
CA PHE A 12 -3.37 -1.98 7.18
C PHE A 12 -2.03 -2.48 7.69
N HIS A 13 -2.01 -3.49 8.55
CA HIS A 13 -0.77 -4.08 9.05
C HIS A 13 0.00 -4.81 7.95
N ALA A 14 -0.69 -5.57 7.11
CA ALA A 14 -0.09 -6.26 5.98
C ALA A 14 0.51 -5.25 4.98
N ILE A 15 -0.25 -4.19 4.66
CA ILE A 15 0.19 -3.12 3.76
C ILE A 15 1.38 -2.37 4.35
N ALA A 16 1.34 -1.98 5.63
CA ALA A 16 2.47 -1.32 6.28
C ALA A 16 3.72 -2.20 6.26
N SER A 17 3.58 -3.50 6.50
CA SER A 17 4.68 -4.46 6.46
C SER A 17 5.29 -4.58 5.06
N ALA A 18 4.47 -4.73 4.02
CA ALA A 18 4.93 -4.82 2.64
C ALA A 18 5.56 -3.50 2.16
N HIS A 19 4.95 -2.36 2.50
CA HIS A 19 5.45 -1.03 2.15
C HIS A 19 6.82 -0.76 2.78
N ASN A 20 6.95 -1.02 4.07
CA ASN A 20 8.18 -0.79 4.81
C ASN A 20 9.28 -1.81 4.47
N LEU A 21 8.91 -3.03 4.05
CA LEU A 21 9.88 -3.98 3.48
C LEU A 21 10.54 -3.39 2.24
N LEU A 22 9.78 -2.80 1.31
CA LEU A 22 10.34 -2.16 0.13
C LEU A 22 11.27 -1.00 0.50
N ALA A 23 10.86 -0.14 1.46
CA ALA A 23 11.69 0.95 1.94
C ALA A 23 13.01 0.45 2.58
N ALA A 24 12.95 -0.63 3.36
CA ALA A 24 14.14 -1.25 3.96
C ALA A 24 15.06 -1.87 2.89
N MET A 25 14.50 -2.48 1.85
CA MET A 25 15.29 -3.07 0.75
C MET A 25 15.99 -2.00 -0.08
N ILE A 26 15.37 -0.83 -0.29
CA ILE A 26 16.02 0.33 -0.93
C ILE A 26 17.25 0.76 -0.11
N ASP A 27 17.07 1.01 1.18
CA ASP A 27 18.19 1.44 2.05
C ASP A 27 19.28 0.37 2.14
N ASN A 28 18.90 -0.91 2.22
CA ASN A 28 19.86 -2.01 2.22
C ASN A 28 20.65 -2.09 0.90
N SER A 29 20.00 -1.94 -0.25
CA SER A 29 20.65 -1.95 -1.56
C SER A 29 21.68 -0.84 -1.66
N ILE A 30 21.32 0.37 -1.23
CA ILE A 30 22.23 1.53 -1.24
C ILE A 30 23.42 1.30 -0.30
N PHE A 31 23.16 0.78 0.91
CA PHE A 31 24.21 0.53 1.91
C PHE A 31 25.15 -0.60 1.51
N GLN A 32 24.65 -1.64 0.84
CA GLN A 32 25.44 -2.81 0.38
C GLN A 32 26.15 -2.59 -0.97
N GLY A 33 26.58 -1.38 -1.23
CA GLY A 33 27.38 -1.05 -2.42
C GLY A 33 26.58 -0.50 -3.59
N ASN A 34 25.26 -0.32 -3.44
CA ASN A 34 24.41 0.34 -4.43
C ASN A 34 24.56 -0.22 -5.88
N PRO A 35 24.35 -1.51 -6.11
CA PRO A 35 24.59 -2.14 -7.41
C PRO A 35 23.71 -1.57 -8.53
N LEU A 36 22.57 -0.98 -8.18
CA LEU A 36 21.64 -0.35 -9.13
C LEU A 36 21.98 1.12 -9.41
N GLY A 37 22.94 1.71 -8.69
CA GLY A 37 23.31 3.11 -8.85
C GLY A 37 22.21 4.09 -8.46
N ILE A 38 21.37 3.76 -7.47
CA ILE A 38 20.29 4.61 -6.98
C ILE A 38 20.88 5.90 -6.40
N ASP A 39 20.37 7.06 -6.83
CA ASP A 39 20.69 8.35 -6.19
C ASP A 39 19.86 8.49 -4.89
N PRO A 40 20.48 8.51 -3.71
CA PRO A 40 19.76 8.61 -2.44
C PRO A 40 18.88 9.88 -2.29
N ARG A 41 19.16 10.91 -3.11
CA ARG A 41 18.40 12.17 -3.15
C ARG A 41 17.17 12.09 -4.05
N ARG A 42 17.02 11.01 -4.82
CA ARG A 42 15.96 10.83 -5.82
C ARG A 42 15.10 9.60 -5.54
N ILE A 43 15.06 9.15 -4.29
CA ILE A 43 14.16 8.10 -3.85
C ILE A 43 12.77 8.70 -3.70
N THR A 44 11.79 8.12 -4.38
CA THR A 44 10.38 8.53 -4.34
C THR A 44 9.59 7.77 -3.28
N TRP A 45 10.12 6.64 -2.82
CA TRP A 45 9.47 5.75 -1.86
C TRP A 45 9.78 6.15 -0.41
N ARG A 46 8.74 6.48 0.34
CA ARG A 46 8.83 6.81 1.76
C ARG A 46 8.52 5.58 2.62
N ARG A 47 8.30 5.76 3.90
CA ARG A 47 7.76 4.75 4.80
C ARG A 47 6.30 5.05 5.11
N VAL A 48 5.60 4.09 5.72
CA VAL A 48 4.25 4.32 6.24
C VAL A 48 4.13 3.90 7.69
N LEU A 49 3.24 4.58 8.40
CA LEU A 49 2.85 4.27 9.76
C LEU A 49 1.35 4.48 9.87
N ASP A 50 0.66 3.59 10.57
CA ASP A 50 -0.79 3.72 10.81
C ASP A 50 -1.07 4.72 11.95
N MET A 51 -0.49 5.89 11.82
CA MET A 51 -0.63 7.02 12.73
C MET A 51 -0.34 8.31 11.96
N ASN A 52 -1.23 9.27 12.02
CA ASN A 52 -0.98 10.58 11.42
C ASN A 52 -0.11 11.43 12.37
N ASP A 53 1.20 11.22 12.32
CA ASP A 53 2.18 11.92 13.15
C ASP A 53 2.91 12.99 12.34
N ARG A 54 2.68 14.25 12.69
CA ARG A 54 3.31 15.40 12.04
C ARG A 54 4.83 15.41 12.20
N ALA A 55 5.35 14.94 13.32
CA ALA A 55 6.78 14.92 13.60
C ALA A 55 7.55 13.95 12.70
N LEU A 56 6.87 12.93 12.17
CA LEU A 56 7.46 11.93 11.29
C LEU A 56 7.34 12.23 9.80
N ARG A 57 6.71 13.35 9.41
CA ARG A 57 6.53 13.71 8.00
C ARG A 57 7.84 13.96 7.29
N ASN A 58 8.82 14.55 7.97
CA ASN A 58 10.16 14.75 7.44
C ASN A 58 11.17 14.37 8.51
N ILE A 59 11.99 13.37 8.24
CA ILE A 59 12.99 12.83 9.15
C ILE A 59 14.30 12.57 8.40
N LEU A 60 15.38 12.43 9.16
CA LEU A 60 16.65 11.92 8.67
C LEU A 60 16.80 10.46 9.08
N VAL A 61 17.16 9.61 8.12
CA VAL A 61 17.50 8.18 8.34
C VAL A 61 18.97 7.93 8.06
N GLY A 62 19.49 6.78 8.48
CA GLY A 62 20.86 6.36 8.21
C GLY A 62 21.92 7.08 9.06
N LEU A 63 21.53 7.72 10.17
CA LEU A 63 22.46 8.32 11.13
C LEU A 63 23.11 7.24 11.98
N GLY A 64 24.30 7.54 12.56
CA GLY A 64 25.02 6.66 13.48
C GLY A 64 26.39 6.19 12.97
N GLY A 65 26.87 6.76 11.86
CA GLY A 65 28.20 6.48 11.29
C GLY A 65 28.19 5.35 10.27
N LEU A 66 29.37 4.92 9.87
CA LEU A 66 29.58 4.03 8.72
C LEU A 66 28.84 2.68 8.76
N GLY A 67 28.51 2.19 9.95
CA GLY A 67 27.80 0.91 10.13
C GLY A 67 26.27 1.02 10.06
N HIS A 68 25.70 2.21 9.90
CA HIS A 68 24.26 2.44 10.11
C HIS A 68 23.49 2.88 8.87
N GLY A 69 24.13 3.10 7.76
CA GLY A 69 23.50 3.46 6.50
C GLY A 69 23.98 4.78 5.92
N ILE A 70 23.30 5.26 4.90
CA ILE A 70 23.61 6.53 4.23
C ILE A 70 22.60 7.57 4.68
N PRO A 71 23.03 8.68 5.31
CA PRO A 71 22.14 9.73 5.77
C PRO A 71 21.35 10.33 4.60
N ARG A 72 20.03 10.37 4.74
CA ARG A 72 19.13 11.01 3.77
C ARG A 72 17.84 11.46 4.41
N GLU A 73 17.20 12.44 3.80
CA GLU A 73 15.85 12.86 4.17
C GLU A 73 14.81 11.86 3.66
N THR A 74 13.80 11.59 4.46
CA THR A 74 12.63 10.80 4.12
C THR A 74 11.49 11.16 5.08
N GLY A 75 10.47 10.31 5.21
CA GLY A 75 9.38 10.50 6.17
C GLY A 75 8.44 9.32 6.20
N PHE A 76 7.40 9.48 7.00
CA PHE A 76 6.30 8.53 7.10
C PHE A 76 5.02 9.17 6.58
N ASP A 77 4.31 8.43 5.73
CA ASP A 77 2.95 8.73 5.30
C ASP A 77 1.98 7.81 6.05
N ILE A 78 0.70 8.11 6.05
CA ILE A 78 -0.31 7.26 6.68
C ILE A 78 -0.63 6.05 5.76
N VAL A 79 -0.87 4.89 6.35
CA VAL A 79 -1.07 3.63 5.59
C VAL A 79 -2.16 3.71 4.51
N PRO A 80 -3.33 4.33 4.72
CA PRO A 80 -4.34 4.45 3.66
C PRO A 80 -3.88 5.24 2.41
N SER A 81 -2.81 6.02 2.52
CA SER A 81 -2.22 6.73 1.38
C SER A 81 -1.19 5.91 0.61
N SER A 82 -0.89 4.70 1.06
CA SER A 82 0.06 3.81 0.41
C SER A 82 -0.40 3.44 -1.01
N GLU A 83 0.51 3.49 -1.97
CA GLU A 83 0.28 2.94 -3.31
C GLU A 83 -0.07 1.44 -3.26
N ILE A 84 0.49 0.70 -2.29
CA ILE A 84 0.17 -0.72 -2.10
C ILE A 84 -1.29 -0.91 -1.68
N MET A 85 -1.87 0.01 -0.89
CA MET A 85 -3.30 -0.02 -0.56
C MET A 85 -4.16 0.06 -1.83
N ALA A 86 -3.84 1.00 -2.72
CA ALA A 86 -4.53 1.14 -4.00
C ALA A 86 -4.33 -0.10 -4.89
N ILE A 87 -3.10 -0.58 -5.01
CA ILE A 87 -2.77 -1.78 -5.79
C ILE A 87 -3.53 -3.01 -5.28
N LEU A 88 -3.61 -3.21 -3.96
CA LEU A 88 -4.37 -4.32 -3.36
C LEU A 88 -5.84 -4.25 -3.77
N CYS A 89 -6.47 -3.09 -3.59
CA CYS A 89 -7.89 -2.90 -3.87
C CYS A 89 -8.25 -3.00 -5.36
N LEU A 90 -7.29 -2.71 -6.24
CA LEU A 90 -7.45 -2.77 -7.69
C LEU A 90 -6.95 -4.08 -8.31
N SER A 91 -6.50 -5.05 -7.51
CA SER A 91 -6.01 -6.34 -7.99
C SER A 91 -7.09 -7.42 -7.89
N ARG A 92 -7.14 -8.29 -8.90
CA ARG A 92 -8.11 -9.39 -9.02
C ARG A 92 -7.54 -10.76 -8.65
N SER A 93 -6.20 -10.88 -8.61
CA SER A 93 -5.50 -12.12 -8.27
C SER A 93 -4.14 -11.82 -7.65
N TYR A 94 -3.49 -12.86 -7.10
CA TYR A 94 -2.13 -12.77 -6.57
C TYR A 94 -1.11 -12.45 -7.66
N GLU A 95 -1.30 -12.97 -8.86
CA GLU A 95 -0.43 -12.74 -10.01
C GLU A 95 -0.49 -11.28 -10.43
N GLU A 96 -1.69 -10.72 -10.53
CA GLU A 96 -1.91 -9.31 -10.86
C GLU A 96 -1.34 -8.39 -9.76
N LEU A 97 -1.59 -8.73 -8.48
CA LEU A 97 -1.03 -8.03 -7.34
C LEU A 97 0.51 -7.97 -7.43
N LYS A 98 1.16 -9.12 -7.64
CA LYS A 98 2.61 -9.22 -7.77
C LYS A 98 3.13 -8.41 -8.96
N GLN A 99 2.45 -8.49 -10.11
CA GLN A 99 2.83 -7.75 -11.31
C GLN A 99 2.75 -6.23 -11.10
N LYS A 100 1.69 -5.74 -10.46
CA LYS A 100 1.55 -4.31 -10.14
C LYS A 100 2.61 -3.85 -9.13
N ILE A 101 2.86 -4.63 -8.08
CA ILE A 101 3.92 -4.35 -7.10
C ILE A 101 5.29 -4.28 -7.78
N SER A 102 5.60 -5.19 -8.69
CA SER A 102 6.88 -5.18 -9.43
C SER A 102 7.14 -3.85 -10.14
N ARG A 103 6.10 -3.18 -10.59
CA ARG A 103 6.15 -1.94 -11.38
C ARG A 103 6.16 -0.66 -10.54
N ILE A 104 6.17 -0.74 -9.22
CA ILE A 104 6.26 0.44 -8.34
C ILE A 104 7.59 1.16 -8.62
N LEU A 105 7.50 2.45 -8.93
CA LEU A 105 8.66 3.33 -9.08
C LEU A 105 9.22 3.69 -7.70
N ILE A 106 10.47 3.32 -7.43
CA ILE A 106 11.11 3.54 -6.13
C ILE A 106 12.06 4.74 -6.10
N GLY A 107 12.49 5.19 -7.28
CA GLY A 107 13.42 6.30 -7.41
C GLY A 107 14.14 6.30 -8.75
N PHE A 108 15.26 7.02 -8.79
CA PHE A 108 16.06 7.16 -10.01
C PHE A 108 17.54 6.91 -9.72
N THR A 109 18.26 6.43 -10.73
CA THR A 109 19.73 6.32 -10.68
C THR A 109 20.38 7.69 -10.79
N TYR A 110 21.71 7.75 -10.56
CA TYR A 110 22.50 8.97 -10.81
C TYR A 110 22.38 9.46 -12.27
N ASP A 111 22.16 8.54 -13.22
CA ASP A 111 21.94 8.85 -14.65
C ASP A 111 20.47 9.15 -14.97
N GLN A 112 19.64 9.35 -13.97
CA GLN A 112 18.21 9.68 -14.10
C GLN A 112 17.34 8.58 -14.74
N LYS A 113 17.78 7.33 -14.73
CA LYS A 113 16.98 6.20 -15.17
C LYS A 113 16.04 5.78 -14.03
N PRO A 114 14.76 5.46 -14.32
CA PRO A 114 13.84 4.97 -13.29
C PRO A 114 14.28 3.61 -12.76
N VAL A 115 14.06 3.39 -11.47
CA VAL A 115 14.29 2.12 -10.77
C VAL A 115 12.97 1.65 -10.19
N PHE A 116 12.64 0.37 -10.39
CA PHE A 116 11.39 -0.23 -9.96
C PHE A 116 11.60 -1.28 -8.87
N ALA A 117 10.51 -1.66 -8.21
CA ALA A 117 10.57 -2.69 -7.15
C ALA A 117 11.09 -4.05 -7.66
N GLU A 118 10.88 -4.38 -8.94
CA GLU A 118 11.39 -5.60 -9.57
C GLU A 118 12.93 -5.63 -9.64
N ASP A 119 13.56 -4.48 -9.79
CA ASP A 119 15.03 -4.39 -9.82
C ASP A 119 15.66 -4.81 -8.49
N LEU A 120 14.92 -4.67 -7.39
CA LEU A 120 15.29 -5.15 -6.05
C LEU A 120 14.85 -6.59 -5.76
N GLN A 121 14.14 -7.24 -6.68
CA GLN A 121 13.60 -8.60 -6.55
C GLN A 121 12.73 -8.81 -5.29
N VAL A 122 12.08 -7.77 -4.79
CA VAL A 122 11.34 -7.77 -3.51
C VAL A 122 9.86 -8.12 -3.67
N ALA A 123 9.31 -8.05 -4.88
CA ALA A 123 7.88 -8.20 -5.14
C ALA A 123 7.30 -9.53 -4.61
N GLY A 124 8.06 -10.62 -4.66
CA GLY A 124 7.64 -11.91 -4.10
C GLY A 124 7.41 -11.88 -2.59
N GLY A 125 8.35 -11.28 -1.84
CA GLY A 125 8.23 -11.11 -0.39
C GLY A 125 7.06 -10.19 -0.01
N MET A 126 6.89 -9.08 -0.73
CA MET A 126 5.77 -8.17 -0.52
C MET A 126 4.42 -8.85 -0.76
N THR A 127 4.31 -9.62 -1.87
CA THR A 127 3.07 -10.37 -2.18
C THR A 127 2.77 -11.42 -1.11
N ALA A 128 3.79 -12.08 -0.58
CA ALA A 128 3.61 -13.06 0.50
C ALA A 128 3.06 -12.42 1.79
N LEU A 129 3.52 -11.23 2.15
CA LEU A 129 2.99 -10.45 3.28
C LEU A 129 1.53 -10.04 3.06
N LEU A 130 1.12 -9.80 1.82
CA LEU A 130 -0.24 -9.39 1.44
C LEU A 130 -1.19 -10.56 1.18
N LYS A 131 -0.72 -11.81 1.33
CA LYS A 131 -1.50 -13.01 0.94
C LYS A 131 -2.89 -13.05 1.56
N GLN A 132 -3.00 -12.78 2.85
CA GLN A 132 -4.29 -12.80 3.54
C GLN A 132 -5.09 -11.52 3.33
N ALA A 133 -4.41 -10.39 3.21
CA ALA A 133 -5.04 -9.10 2.98
C ALA A 133 -5.74 -9.01 1.61
N LEU A 134 -5.40 -9.83 0.63
CA LEU A 134 -6.10 -9.88 -0.65
C LEU A 134 -7.49 -10.53 -0.56
N LEU A 135 -7.81 -11.23 0.52
CA LEU A 135 -9.11 -11.87 0.72
C LEU A 135 -10.09 -10.88 1.37
N PRO A 136 -11.24 -10.59 0.73
CA PRO A 136 -12.28 -9.76 1.34
C PRO A 136 -12.80 -10.36 2.64
N ASN A 137 -13.14 -9.51 3.60
CA ASN A 137 -13.66 -9.90 4.90
C ASN A 137 -15.19 -9.80 4.91
N LEU A 138 -15.86 -10.93 5.16
CA LEU A 138 -17.31 -10.96 5.33
C LEU A 138 -17.64 -10.78 6.81
N VAL A 139 -18.44 -9.76 7.12
CA VAL A 139 -18.92 -9.46 8.47
C VAL A 139 -20.44 -9.35 8.48
N GLN A 140 -21.03 -9.45 9.66
CA GLN A 140 -22.45 -9.24 9.87
C GLN A 140 -22.68 -7.94 10.66
N THR A 141 -23.55 -7.09 10.16
CA THR A 141 -23.95 -5.87 10.89
C THR A 141 -24.83 -6.20 12.09
N ASN A 142 -25.06 -5.24 12.98
CA ASN A 142 -25.96 -5.39 14.11
C ASN A 142 -27.42 -5.67 13.67
N GLU A 143 -27.78 -5.28 12.45
CA GLU A 143 -29.09 -5.51 11.84
C GLU A 143 -29.16 -6.82 11.06
N HIS A 144 -28.15 -7.69 11.24
CA HIS A 144 -28.03 -8.99 10.59
C HIS A 144 -27.91 -8.95 9.06
N VAL A 145 -27.47 -7.82 8.50
CA VAL A 145 -27.19 -7.68 7.09
C VAL A 145 -25.70 -8.03 6.84
N PRO A 146 -25.38 -8.82 5.80
CA PRO A 146 -23.99 -9.08 5.45
C PRO A 146 -23.32 -7.82 4.90
N ALA A 147 -22.05 -7.62 5.28
CA ALA A 147 -21.21 -6.56 4.73
C ALA A 147 -19.83 -7.12 4.39
N ILE A 148 -19.25 -6.64 3.29
CA ILE A 148 -17.88 -6.98 2.89
C ILE A 148 -16.98 -5.78 3.16
N ILE A 149 -15.91 -6.02 3.91
CA ILE A 149 -14.90 -5.00 4.25
C ILE A 149 -13.58 -5.45 3.64
N HIS A 150 -12.96 -4.59 2.83
CA HIS A 150 -11.71 -4.93 2.16
C HIS A 150 -10.91 -3.69 1.81
N GLY A 151 -9.70 -3.56 2.37
CA GLY A 151 -8.82 -2.42 2.20
C GLY A 151 -9.41 -1.13 2.81
N GLY A 152 -8.85 0.01 2.42
CA GLY A 152 -9.29 1.32 2.91
C GLY A 152 -8.48 2.46 2.30
N PRO A 153 -8.37 2.56 0.95
CA PRO A 153 -7.63 3.64 0.32
C PRO A 153 -8.36 4.97 0.48
N PHE A 154 -7.61 6.06 0.61
CA PHE A 154 -8.20 7.39 0.58
C PHE A 154 -8.76 7.72 -0.80
N ALA A 155 -9.99 8.24 -0.86
CA ALA A 155 -10.67 8.59 -2.09
C ALA A 155 -10.00 9.71 -2.91
N ASN A 156 -9.20 10.55 -2.26
CA ASN A 156 -8.40 11.57 -2.94
C ASN A 156 -7.07 11.04 -3.52
N ILE A 157 -6.71 9.80 -3.23
CA ILE A 157 -5.46 9.17 -3.67
C ILE A 157 -5.74 8.01 -4.63
N ALA A 158 -6.77 7.22 -4.34
CA ALA A 158 -7.15 6.05 -5.13
C ALA A 158 -8.64 6.10 -5.53
N GLN A 159 -9.23 4.97 -5.88
CA GLN A 159 -10.68 4.89 -6.14
C GLN A 159 -11.47 5.24 -4.87
N GLY A 160 -12.60 5.87 -5.03
CA GLY A 160 -13.46 6.29 -3.91
C GLY A 160 -14.48 5.24 -3.48
N ALA A 161 -14.29 3.96 -3.80
CA ALA A 161 -15.22 2.87 -3.53
C ALA A 161 -14.46 1.65 -3.01
N SER A 162 -15.17 0.57 -2.69
CA SER A 162 -14.60 -0.70 -2.22
C SER A 162 -13.70 -1.36 -3.27
N SER A 163 -13.00 -2.42 -2.87
CA SER A 163 -12.11 -3.17 -3.76
C SER A 163 -12.87 -3.86 -4.90
N ILE A 164 -12.17 -4.11 -6.00
CA ILE A 164 -12.70 -4.86 -7.14
C ILE A 164 -13.15 -6.26 -6.70
N LEU A 165 -12.34 -6.96 -5.88
CA LEU A 165 -12.68 -8.30 -5.39
C LEU A 165 -13.89 -8.26 -4.46
N GLY A 166 -13.96 -7.32 -3.52
CA GLY A 166 -15.09 -7.16 -2.61
C GLY A 166 -16.39 -6.89 -3.38
N THR A 167 -16.36 -5.97 -4.34
CA THR A 167 -17.51 -5.64 -5.18
C THR A 167 -17.95 -6.83 -6.04
N ALA A 168 -17.02 -7.50 -6.73
CA ALA A 168 -17.32 -8.65 -7.58
C ALA A 168 -17.88 -9.84 -6.78
N MET A 169 -17.38 -10.06 -5.56
CA MET A 169 -17.89 -11.09 -4.65
C MET A 169 -19.30 -10.74 -4.19
N SER A 170 -19.55 -9.51 -3.79
CA SER A 170 -20.87 -9.05 -3.34
C SER A 170 -21.93 -9.21 -4.41
N LEU A 171 -21.63 -8.86 -5.67
CA LEU A 171 -22.52 -9.00 -6.83
C LEU A 171 -22.86 -10.46 -7.16
N ARG A 172 -22.10 -11.43 -6.68
CA ARG A 172 -22.42 -12.87 -6.82
C ARG A 172 -23.28 -13.42 -5.68
N LEU A 173 -23.34 -12.69 -4.56
CA LEU A 173 -23.99 -13.13 -3.34
C LEU A 173 -25.34 -12.43 -3.09
N ALA A 174 -25.61 -11.31 -3.77
CA ALA A 174 -26.81 -10.51 -3.54
C ALA A 174 -27.32 -9.91 -4.84
N ASP A 175 -28.66 -9.68 -4.89
CA ASP A 175 -29.32 -9.02 -6.02
C ASP A 175 -29.00 -7.51 -6.09
N TYR A 176 -28.72 -6.91 -4.94
CA TYR A 176 -28.36 -5.50 -4.81
C TYR A 176 -27.12 -5.36 -3.96
N VAL A 177 -26.18 -4.55 -4.42
CA VAL A 177 -24.97 -4.20 -3.69
C VAL A 177 -24.90 -2.69 -3.55
N VAL A 178 -24.71 -2.23 -2.31
CA VAL A 178 -24.52 -0.81 -1.99
C VAL A 178 -23.07 -0.65 -1.54
N THR A 179 -22.34 0.27 -2.15
CA THR A 179 -20.97 0.61 -1.78
C THR A 179 -20.86 2.12 -1.52
N GLU A 180 -19.78 2.52 -0.86
CA GLU A 180 -19.47 3.92 -0.67
C GLU A 180 -19.03 4.59 -1.99
N ALA A 181 -19.19 5.92 -2.04
CA ALA A 181 -18.54 6.78 -3.00
C ALA A 181 -17.86 7.91 -2.23
N GLY A 182 -16.57 7.80 -2.01
CA GLY A 182 -15.81 8.65 -1.11
C GLY A 182 -15.86 10.12 -1.48
N PHE A 183 -16.01 10.99 -0.48
CA PHE A 183 -16.30 12.41 -0.52
C PHE A 183 -17.73 12.72 -0.97
N GLY A 184 -18.06 12.48 -2.19
CA GLY A 184 -19.37 12.60 -2.81
C GLY A 184 -19.46 11.67 -3.99
N PHE A 185 -20.67 11.41 -4.49
CA PHE A 185 -20.89 10.54 -5.63
C PHE A 185 -20.14 11.03 -6.89
N ASP A 186 -20.09 12.32 -7.08
CA ASP A 186 -19.39 13.00 -8.17
C ASP A 186 -17.87 12.78 -8.16
N LEU A 187 -17.28 12.46 -7.01
CA LEU A 187 -15.85 12.17 -6.92
C LEU A 187 -15.57 10.66 -6.85
N GLY A 188 -16.10 9.98 -5.85
CA GLY A 188 -15.78 8.57 -5.61
C GLY A 188 -16.36 7.62 -6.64
N ALA A 189 -17.58 7.90 -7.15
CA ALA A 189 -18.19 7.06 -8.18
C ALA A 189 -17.55 7.27 -9.55
N GLU A 190 -17.12 8.48 -9.90
CA GLU A 190 -16.39 8.72 -11.16
C GLU A 190 -15.20 7.77 -11.29
N LYS A 191 -14.33 7.77 -10.28
CA LYS A 191 -13.16 6.87 -10.25
C LYS A 191 -13.49 5.38 -10.22
N PHE A 192 -14.68 5.03 -9.80
CA PHE A 192 -15.15 3.64 -9.80
C PHE A 192 -15.59 3.18 -11.19
N PHE A 193 -16.10 4.10 -12.01
CA PHE A 193 -16.54 3.79 -13.38
C PHE A 193 -15.39 3.82 -14.39
N ASP A 194 -14.28 4.50 -14.11
CA ASP A 194 -13.07 4.55 -14.93
C ASP A 194 -12.20 3.28 -14.79
#